data_354bd035ca1e2abec7131a7487b0c205
#
_entry.id   354bd035ca1e2abec7131a7487b0c205
#
_cell.length_a   1.000
_cell.length_b   1.000
_cell.length_c   1.000
_cell.angle_alpha   90.00
_cell.angle_beta   90.00
_cell.angle_gamma   90.00
#
_symmetry.space_group_name_H-M   'P 1'
#
loop_
_entity.id
_entity.type
_entity.pdbx_description
1 polymer ?
#
loop_
_entity_poly.entity_id
_entity_poly.type
_entity_poly.pdbx_seq_one_letter_code
_entity_poly.pdbx_strand_id
1 'polypeptide(L)'
;MNFLPPNGALHGSALDQLLRWNLNIVFWLFVAAQILIVLALIVRMRARPTQPEDAHPHRTYVLAHILPLLAITALYFWMLVSSHRLWAAGREQNPAAHPIEVEVTGVQFDWYFRYPGADGVYGATRPTLVSAPTGNPLGLDPADPHAADDIVSSILILPAGQPVDLRLRSLDVIHGFFIPGMRLKQDAIPGMLGHLQFTPATTGDYPILCTQVCGLGHYRMQARLRVVSQDEFNAWLAGREQALAR
;
A
#
# COMPACT_ATOMS: atom_id res chain seq x y z
N MET A 1 3.06 -22.19 3.71
CA MET A 1 3.15 -21.57 2.37
C MET A 1 3.19 -20.06 2.53
N ASN A 2 4.20 -19.40 2.01
CA ASN A 2 4.23 -17.94 1.97
C ASN A 2 3.50 -17.48 0.71
N PHE A 3 2.25 -17.06 0.84
CA PHE A 3 1.44 -16.51 -0.27
C PHE A 3 1.82 -15.08 -0.63
N LEU A 4 2.54 -14.40 0.27
CA LEU A 4 2.89 -13.01 0.12
C LEU A 4 4.31 -12.87 -0.43
N PRO A 5 4.59 -11.86 -1.26
CA PRO A 5 5.95 -11.54 -1.67
C PRO A 5 6.82 -11.22 -0.44
N PRO A 6 8.15 -11.32 -0.54
CA PRO A 6 9.05 -10.95 0.55
C PRO A 6 8.73 -9.55 1.08
N ASN A 7 8.73 -9.40 2.41
CA ASN A 7 8.49 -8.11 3.03
C ASN A 7 9.79 -7.28 3.05
N GLY A 8 9.73 -6.09 2.47
CA GLY A 8 10.84 -5.13 2.42
C GLY A 8 10.66 -3.89 3.30
N ALA A 9 9.53 -3.74 4.02
CA ALA A 9 9.24 -2.57 4.85
C ALA A 9 9.16 -2.92 6.34
N LEU A 10 9.48 -1.97 7.22
CA LEU A 10 9.42 -2.18 8.67
C LEU A 10 8.01 -2.55 9.14
N HIS A 11 6.98 -1.85 8.66
CA HIS A 11 5.59 -2.07 9.06
C HIS A 11 4.95 -3.33 8.45
N GLY A 12 5.55 -3.91 7.41
CA GLY A 12 4.95 -4.98 6.63
C GLY A 12 4.73 -6.28 7.41
N SER A 13 5.62 -6.60 8.37
CA SER A 13 5.47 -7.79 9.23
C SER A 13 4.21 -7.75 10.09
N ALA A 14 3.85 -6.59 10.63
CA ALA A 14 2.66 -6.40 11.43
C ALA A 14 1.38 -6.55 10.58
N LEU A 15 1.38 -6.02 9.36
CA LEU A 15 0.29 -6.21 8.40
C LEU A 15 0.13 -7.67 7.98
N ASP A 16 1.22 -8.35 7.68
CA ASP A 16 1.23 -9.78 7.32
C ASP A 16 0.71 -10.64 8.48
N GLN A 17 1.07 -10.30 9.71
CA GLN A 17 0.57 -11.00 10.91
C GLN A 17 -0.93 -10.79 11.08
N LEU A 18 -1.43 -9.56 10.96
CA LEU A 18 -2.86 -9.28 11.03
C LEU A 18 -3.65 -10.05 9.95
N LEU A 19 -3.15 -10.05 8.71
CA LEU A 19 -3.76 -10.81 7.62
C LEU A 19 -3.82 -12.30 7.92
N ARG A 20 -2.73 -12.89 8.42
CA ARG A 20 -2.69 -14.32 8.80
C ARG A 20 -3.69 -14.64 9.92
N TRP A 21 -3.79 -13.78 10.93
CA TRP A 21 -4.78 -13.93 11.99
C TRP A 21 -6.20 -13.91 11.43
N ASN A 22 -6.52 -12.93 10.58
CA ASN A 22 -7.84 -12.82 9.95
C ASN A 22 -8.17 -14.05 9.11
N LEU A 23 -7.25 -14.51 8.28
CA LEU A 23 -7.46 -15.70 7.45
C LEU A 23 -7.67 -16.96 8.30
N ASN A 24 -6.89 -17.14 9.37
CA ASN A 24 -7.06 -18.29 10.27
C ASN A 24 -8.41 -18.25 10.99
N ILE A 25 -8.82 -17.11 11.52
CA ILE A 25 -10.11 -16.95 12.19
C ILE A 25 -11.26 -17.25 11.22
N VAL A 26 -11.25 -16.67 10.04
CA VAL A 26 -12.29 -16.89 9.02
C VAL A 26 -12.33 -18.36 8.59
N PHE A 27 -11.17 -18.99 8.42
CA PHE A 27 -11.09 -20.41 8.08
C PHE A 27 -11.72 -21.30 9.15
N TRP A 28 -11.37 -21.11 10.42
CA TRP A 28 -11.94 -21.92 11.50
C TRP A 28 -13.42 -21.65 11.76
N LEU A 29 -13.89 -20.41 11.60
CA LEU A 29 -15.31 -20.09 11.64
C LEU A 29 -16.06 -20.78 10.50
N PHE A 30 -15.50 -20.80 9.29
CA PHE A 30 -16.07 -21.51 8.16
C PHE A 30 -16.17 -23.01 8.43
N VAL A 31 -15.08 -23.64 8.91
CA VAL A 31 -15.08 -25.08 9.27
C VAL A 31 -16.12 -25.38 10.35
N ALA A 32 -16.17 -24.57 11.39
CA ALA A 32 -17.18 -24.73 12.46
C ALA A 32 -18.61 -24.63 11.92
N ALA A 33 -18.89 -23.67 11.06
CA ALA A 33 -20.21 -23.51 10.41
C ALA A 33 -20.56 -24.75 9.56
N GLN A 34 -19.62 -25.29 8.77
CA GLN A 34 -19.85 -26.50 7.98
C GLN A 34 -20.15 -27.73 8.89
N ILE A 35 -19.40 -27.90 9.98
CA ILE A 35 -19.62 -28.98 10.94
C ILE A 35 -21.02 -28.84 11.56
N LEU A 36 -21.42 -27.65 11.99
CA LEU A 36 -22.76 -27.41 12.57
C LEU A 36 -23.87 -27.72 11.57
N ILE A 37 -23.73 -27.32 10.30
CA ILE A 37 -24.71 -27.64 9.25
C ILE A 37 -24.82 -29.16 9.06
N VAL A 38 -23.69 -29.86 8.95
CA VAL A 38 -23.69 -31.33 8.78
C VAL A 38 -24.32 -31.99 9.99
N LEU A 39 -23.98 -31.58 11.21
CA LEU A 39 -24.58 -32.13 12.42
C LEU A 39 -26.09 -31.88 12.48
N ALA A 40 -26.54 -30.70 12.14
CA ALA A 40 -27.97 -30.39 12.09
C ALA A 40 -28.73 -31.24 11.09
N LEU A 41 -28.14 -31.48 9.90
CA LEU A 41 -28.71 -32.36 8.89
C LEU A 41 -28.78 -33.80 9.41
N ILE A 42 -27.71 -34.34 10.01
CA ILE A 42 -27.69 -35.70 10.58
C ILE A 42 -28.75 -35.85 11.68
N VAL A 43 -28.83 -34.86 12.59
CA VAL A 43 -29.85 -34.88 13.65
C VAL A 43 -31.26 -34.88 13.05
N ARG A 44 -31.52 -34.00 12.07
CA ARG A 44 -32.81 -33.93 11.38
C ARG A 44 -33.16 -35.24 10.64
N MET A 45 -32.20 -35.86 9.98
CA MET A 45 -32.40 -37.14 9.29
C MET A 45 -32.70 -38.31 10.24
N ARG A 46 -32.16 -38.26 11.47
CA ARG A 46 -32.38 -39.29 12.50
C ARG A 46 -33.59 -39.02 13.39
N ALA A 47 -34.06 -37.77 13.45
CA ALA A 47 -35.23 -37.42 14.21
C ALA A 47 -36.48 -38.05 13.58
N ARG A 48 -37.24 -38.82 14.38
CA ARG A 48 -38.60 -39.24 14.02
C ARG A 48 -39.51 -38.01 13.91
N PRO A 49 -40.54 -38.02 13.05
CA PRO A 49 -41.50 -36.93 13.01
C PRO A 49 -42.16 -36.77 14.38
N THR A 50 -41.74 -35.79 15.12
CA THR A 50 -42.38 -35.40 16.37
C THR A 50 -43.51 -34.43 16.08
N GLN A 51 -44.59 -34.49 16.89
CA GLN A 51 -45.72 -33.61 16.77
C GLN A 51 -45.29 -32.12 16.96
N PRO A 52 -46.00 -31.12 16.41
CA PRO A 52 -45.56 -29.72 16.34
C PRO A 52 -45.53 -28.96 17.66
N GLU A 53 -45.67 -29.62 18.80
CA GLU A 53 -46.00 -28.95 20.06
C GLU A 53 -44.85 -28.78 21.07
N ASP A 54 -43.63 -29.22 20.73
CA ASP A 54 -42.46 -28.97 21.59
C ASP A 54 -41.81 -27.66 21.24
N ALA A 55 -42.45 -26.55 21.62
CA ALA A 55 -41.83 -25.23 21.57
C ALA A 55 -40.61 -25.22 22.49
N HIS A 56 -39.42 -25.18 21.90
CA HIS A 56 -38.19 -24.96 22.65
C HIS A 56 -38.37 -23.74 23.57
N PRO A 57 -37.94 -23.81 24.84
CA PRO A 57 -38.10 -22.71 25.74
C PRO A 57 -37.48 -21.45 25.13
N HIS A 58 -38.24 -20.38 25.03
CA HIS A 58 -37.87 -19.07 24.41
C HIS A 58 -36.43 -18.63 24.80
N ARG A 59 -36.03 -18.92 26.05
CA ARG A 59 -34.70 -18.63 26.59
C ARG A 59 -33.58 -19.36 25.84
N THR A 60 -33.75 -20.65 25.49
CA THR A 60 -32.75 -21.44 24.75
C THR A 60 -32.62 -20.94 23.34
N TYR A 61 -33.74 -20.58 22.70
CA TYR A 61 -33.75 -20.01 21.37
C TYR A 61 -33.01 -18.66 21.31
N VAL A 62 -33.32 -17.74 22.24
CA VAL A 62 -32.69 -16.44 22.38
C VAL A 62 -31.18 -16.57 22.60
N LEU A 63 -30.73 -17.44 23.51
CA LEU A 63 -29.30 -17.66 23.78
C LEU A 63 -28.56 -18.25 22.57
N ALA A 64 -29.16 -19.17 21.84
CA ALA A 64 -28.58 -19.78 20.66
C ALA A 64 -28.30 -18.78 19.52
N HIS A 65 -29.05 -17.66 19.47
CA HIS A 65 -28.88 -16.63 18.46
C HIS A 65 -28.07 -15.43 18.97
N ILE A 66 -28.28 -15.01 20.23
CA ILE A 66 -27.60 -13.83 20.78
C ILE A 66 -26.11 -14.11 21.04
N LEU A 67 -25.74 -15.27 21.57
CA LEU A 67 -24.33 -15.57 21.87
C LEU A 67 -23.42 -15.55 20.64
N PRO A 68 -23.77 -16.23 19.52
CA PRO A 68 -22.97 -16.12 18.30
C PRO A 68 -22.90 -14.70 17.76
N LEU A 69 -24.00 -13.96 17.80
CA LEU A 69 -24.05 -12.56 17.36
C LEU A 69 -23.10 -11.68 18.18
N LEU A 70 -23.13 -11.81 19.51
CA LEU A 70 -22.22 -11.07 20.39
C LEU A 70 -20.76 -11.46 20.16
N ALA A 71 -20.47 -12.75 19.97
CA ALA A 71 -19.12 -13.22 19.67
C ALA A 71 -18.59 -12.66 18.35
N ILE A 72 -19.40 -12.68 17.30
CA ILE A 72 -19.03 -12.11 15.99
C ILE A 72 -18.85 -10.59 16.08
N THR A 73 -19.73 -9.89 16.81
CA THR A 73 -19.63 -8.45 17.03
C THR A 73 -18.35 -8.09 17.79
N ALA A 74 -18.04 -8.82 18.86
CA ALA A 74 -16.80 -8.62 19.63
C ALA A 74 -15.55 -8.87 18.79
N LEU A 75 -15.56 -9.93 17.98
CA LEU A 75 -14.47 -10.24 17.05
C LEU A 75 -14.29 -9.13 16.01
N TYR A 76 -15.39 -8.66 15.39
CA TYR A 76 -15.37 -7.55 14.45
C TYR A 76 -14.79 -6.29 15.07
N PHE A 77 -15.23 -5.95 16.29
CA PHE A 77 -14.71 -4.79 17.00
C PHE A 77 -13.22 -4.90 17.32
N TRP A 78 -12.76 -6.09 17.74
CA TRP A 78 -11.33 -6.35 17.95
C TRP A 78 -10.52 -6.17 16.65
N MET A 79 -11.01 -6.70 15.53
CA MET A 79 -10.38 -6.53 14.22
C MET A 79 -10.32 -5.07 13.80
N LEU A 80 -11.41 -4.32 13.99
CA LEU A 80 -11.49 -2.88 13.69
C LEU A 80 -10.44 -2.09 14.47
N VAL A 81 -10.39 -2.30 15.80
CA VAL A 81 -9.41 -1.63 16.67
C VAL A 81 -7.98 -2.00 16.30
N SER A 82 -7.71 -3.27 16.02
CA SER A 82 -6.38 -3.74 15.63
C SER A 82 -5.92 -3.15 14.30
N SER A 83 -6.81 -3.12 13.30
CA SER A 83 -6.54 -2.49 12.00
C SER A 83 -6.30 -0.98 12.13
N HIS A 84 -7.12 -0.30 12.94
CA HIS A 84 -6.97 1.13 13.18
C HIS A 84 -5.63 1.46 13.87
N ARG A 85 -5.23 0.68 14.86
CA ARG A 85 -3.93 0.86 15.54
C ARG A 85 -2.76 0.71 14.59
N LEU A 86 -2.77 -0.31 13.72
CA LEU A 86 -1.73 -0.51 12.71
C LEU A 86 -1.69 0.62 11.69
N TRP A 87 -2.86 1.09 11.26
CA TRP A 87 -2.96 2.21 10.33
C TRP A 87 -2.45 3.53 10.96
N ALA A 88 -2.80 3.80 12.22
CA ALA A 88 -2.32 4.96 12.94
C ALA A 88 -0.79 4.91 13.15
N ALA A 89 -0.26 3.77 13.59
CA ALA A 89 1.18 3.58 13.78
C ALA A 89 1.99 3.74 12.49
N GLY A 90 1.41 3.37 11.33
CA GLY A 90 2.03 3.60 10.02
C GLY A 90 2.11 5.08 9.63
N ARG A 91 1.26 5.94 10.19
CA ARG A 91 1.22 7.39 9.94
C ARG A 91 2.02 8.20 10.97
N GLU A 92 2.17 7.68 12.17
CA GLU A 92 2.97 8.28 13.25
C GLU A 92 4.46 7.93 13.10
N GLN A 93 5.00 7.97 11.89
CA GLN A 93 6.44 7.89 11.73
C GLN A 93 7.06 9.12 12.38
N ASN A 94 8.05 8.85 13.24
CA ASN A 94 8.73 9.79 14.13
C ASN A 94 8.83 11.22 13.55
N PRO A 95 8.10 12.21 14.09
CA PRO A 95 8.15 13.59 13.58
C PRO A 95 9.54 14.24 13.73
N ALA A 96 10.45 13.63 14.48
CA ALA A 96 11.84 14.07 14.63
C ALA A 96 12.76 13.59 13.50
N ALA A 97 12.34 12.65 12.65
CA ALA A 97 13.12 12.21 11.49
C ALA A 97 12.70 13.05 10.28
N HIS A 98 13.64 13.76 9.67
CA HIS A 98 13.41 14.38 8.36
C HIS A 98 13.31 13.25 7.31
N PRO A 99 12.11 12.93 6.79
CA PRO A 99 11.97 11.88 5.79
C PRO A 99 12.65 12.30 4.48
N ILE A 100 13.14 11.33 3.75
CA ILE A 100 13.54 11.56 2.36
C ILE A 100 12.25 11.78 1.56
N GLU A 101 12.11 12.96 1.00
CA GLU A 101 10.97 13.29 0.13
C GLU A 101 11.27 12.88 -1.31
N VAL A 102 10.33 12.20 -1.96
CA VAL A 102 10.40 11.89 -3.39
C VAL A 102 9.03 12.14 -4.01
N GLU A 103 8.98 12.98 -5.04
CA GLU A 103 7.76 13.18 -5.81
C GLU A 103 7.58 12.02 -6.80
N VAL A 104 6.40 11.38 -6.77
CA VAL A 104 6.02 10.29 -7.66
C VAL A 104 4.92 10.78 -8.58
N THR A 105 5.18 10.80 -9.87
CA THR A 105 4.23 11.26 -10.88
C THR A 105 3.83 10.12 -11.80
N GLY A 106 2.53 9.82 -11.86
CA GLY A 106 1.93 8.92 -12.85
C GLY A 106 1.56 9.68 -14.11
N VAL A 107 1.92 9.10 -15.26
CA VAL A 107 1.53 9.56 -16.60
C VAL A 107 1.26 8.31 -17.44
N GLN A 108 0.32 8.33 -18.37
CA GLN A 108 0.03 7.20 -19.26
C GLN A 108 1.23 6.92 -20.20
N PHE A 109 2.06 5.83 -20.04
CA PHE A 109 1.85 4.69 -19.13
C PHE A 109 3.13 4.42 -18.36
N ASP A 110 3.68 5.43 -17.69
CA ASP A 110 4.96 5.41 -16.99
C ASP A 110 4.86 6.03 -15.60
N TRP A 111 5.84 5.71 -14.75
CA TRP A 111 6.07 6.33 -13.46
C TRP A 111 7.37 7.12 -13.50
N TYR A 112 7.35 8.36 -13.02
CA TYR A 112 8.51 9.20 -12.85
C TYR A 112 8.73 9.54 -11.38
N PHE A 113 10.00 9.51 -10.98
CA PHE A 113 10.43 9.79 -9.61
C PHE A 113 11.34 11.01 -9.64
N ARG A 114 10.96 12.03 -8.89
CA ARG A 114 11.69 13.28 -8.83
C ARG A 114 12.21 13.48 -7.42
N TYR A 115 13.50 13.75 -7.30
CA TYR A 115 14.16 14.10 -6.07
C TYR A 115 14.50 15.59 -6.12
N PRO A 116 14.36 16.33 -5.00
CA PRO A 116 14.89 17.69 -4.93
C PRO A 116 16.42 17.59 -5.05
N GLY A 117 17.00 18.53 -5.75
CA GLY A 117 18.46 18.59 -5.93
C GLY A 117 19.22 18.95 -4.66
N ALA A 118 20.43 19.44 -4.82
CA ALA A 118 21.31 19.82 -3.71
C ALA A 118 20.73 20.95 -2.82
N ASP A 119 19.84 21.77 -3.37
CA ASP A 119 19.17 22.83 -2.63
C ASP A 119 17.98 22.37 -1.78
N GLY A 120 17.53 21.11 -1.97
CA GLY A 120 16.39 20.51 -1.25
C GLY A 120 15.03 21.09 -1.61
N VAL A 121 14.92 21.84 -2.72
CA VAL A 121 13.70 22.52 -3.16
C VAL A 121 13.28 22.00 -4.52
N TYR A 122 12.02 21.59 -4.67
CA TYR A 122 11.48 21.23 -5.97
C TYR A 122 11.25 22.46 -6.84
N GLY A 123 11.81 22.47 -8.02
CA GLY A 123 11.55 23.52 -9.00
C GLY A 123 10.13 23.48 -9.57
N ALA A 124 9.70 24.59 -10.18
CA ALA A 124 8.38 24.71 -10.78
C ALA A 124 8.20 23.75 -11.98
N THR A 125 6.97 23.27 -12.14
CA THR A 125 6.55 22.48 -13.31
C THR A 125 5.43 23.19 -14.05
N ARG A 126 5.45 23.12 -15.39
CA ARG A 126 4.40 23.69 -16.25
C ARG A 126 3.82 22.60 -17.16
N PRO A 127 2.51 22.38 -17.16
CA PRO A 127 1.88 21.37 -18.04
C PRO A 127 2.20 21.57 -19.52
N THR A 128 2.39 22.81 -19.96
CA THR A 128 2.72 23.15 -21.35
C THR A 128 4.14 22.74 -21.78
N LEU A 129 5.02 22.44 -20.81
CA LEU A 129 6.40 21.99 -21.05
C LEU A 129 6.56 20.49 -20.94
N VAL A 130 5.49 19.75 -20.65
CA VAL A 130 5.54 18.28 -20.58
C VAL A 130 5.81 17.69 -21.94
N SER A 131 6.96 17.04 -22.10
CA SER A 131 7.39 16.39 -23.34
C SER A 131 8.39 15.29 -23.07
N ALA A 132 7.93 14.05 -23.04
CA ALA A 132 8.81 12.88 -22.91
C ALA A 132 9.85 12.76 -24.04
N PRO A 133 9.52 13.05 -25.33
CA PRO A 133 10.51 12.99 -26.39
C PRO A 133 11.68 13.98 -26.26
N THR A 134 11.46 15.11 -25.59
CA THR A 134 12.52 16.11 -25.35
C THR A 134 13.25 15.91 -24.00
N GLY A 135 12.94 14.83 -23.28
CA GLY A 135 13.56 14.54 -21.98
C GLY A 135 12.96 15.30 -20.79
N ASN A 136 11.84 16.00 -20.99
CA ASN A 136 11.13 16.73 -19.92
C ASN A 136 9.72 16.14 -19.64
N PRO A 137 9.62 14.91 -19.13
CA PRO A 137 8.33 14.23 -18.95
C PRO A 137 7.46 14.86 -17.86
N LEU A 138 8.04 15.67 -16.97
CA LEU A 138 7.34 16.31 -15.85
C LEU A 138 7.06 17.81 -16.11
N GLY A 139 7.56 18.35 -17.22
CA GLY A 139 7.39 19.78 -17.55
C GLY A 139 8.15 20.72 -16.61
N LEU A 140 9.37 20.34 -16.21
CA LEU A 140 10.25 21.21 -15.44
C LEU A 140 10.46 22.54 -16.15
N ASP A 141 10.34 23.64 -15.43
CA ASP A 141 10.51 24.99 -15.98
C ASP A 141 11.99 25.37 -16.01
N PRO A 142 12.62 25.46 -17.19
CA PRO A 142 14.04 25.82 -17.28
C PRO A 142 14.32 27.27 -16.85
N ALA A 143 13.29 28.10 -16.66
CA ALA A 143 13.44 29.47 -16.14
C ALA A 143 13.51 29.50 -14.61
N ASP A 144 13.14 28.40 -13.92
CA ASP A 144 13.26 28.30 -12.49
C ASP A 144 14.61 27.68 -12.11
N PRO A 145 15.47 28.40 -11.36
CA PRO A 145 16.77 27.90 -10.97
C PRO A 145 16.70 26.62 -10.11
N HIS A 146 15.64 26.42 -9.31
CA HIS A 146 15.44 25.21 -8.52
C HIS A 146 15.11 23.97 -9.37
N ALA A 147 14.64 24.15 -10.60
CA ALA A 147 14.37 23.02 -11.51
C ALA A 147 15.64 22.45 -12.16
N ALA A 148 16.75 23.19 -12.12
CA ALA A 148 17.98 22.84 -12.83
C ALA A 148 18.73 21.66 -12.16
N ASP A 149 18.61 21.50 -10.84
CA ASP A 149 19.27 20.45 -10.07
C ASP A 149 18.33 19.32 -9.66
N ASP A 150 17.02 19.40 -9.98
CA ASP A 150 16.07 18.31 -9.78
C ASP A 150 16.47 17.04 -10.54
N ILE A 151 16.49 15.92 -9.83
CA ILE A 151 16.83 14.63 -10.41
C ILE A 151 15.56 13.87 -10.79
N VAL A 152 15.32 13.66 -12.08
CA VAL A 152 14.22 12.83 -12.59
C VAL A 152 14.72 11.44 -12.96
N SER A 153 14.02 10.41 -12.50
CA SER A 153 14.37 9.00 -12.75
C SER A 153 13.12 8.18 -13.07
N SER A 154 13.27 7.11 -13.86
CA SER A 154 12.26 6.07 -14.07
C SER A 154 12.37 4.92 -13.07
N ILE A 155 13.36 4.95 -12.20
CA ILE A 155 13.57 3.96 -11.12
C ILE A 155 13.53 4.72 -9.79
N LEU A 156 12.73 4.25 -8.86
CA LEU A 156 12.72 4.75 -7.49
C LEU A 156 13.90 4.14 -6.72
N ILE A 157 14.84 4.95 -6.26
CA ILE A 157 16.01 4.50 -5.49
C ILE A 157 15.90 5.09 -4.09
N LEU A 158 15.93 4.22 -3.07
CA LEU A 158 15.77 4.62 -1.67
C LEU A 158 16.79 3.89 -0.79
N PRO A 159 17.30 4.53 0.27
CA PRO A 159 18.18 3.87 1.22
C PRO A 159 17.37 3.01 2.21
N ALA A 160 17.92 1.90 2.63
CA ALA A 160 17.35 1.08 3.70
C ALA A 160 17.46 1.79 5.06
N GLY A 161 16.43 1.64 5.90
CA GLY A 161 16.43 2.14 7.27
C GLY A 161 16.06 3.62 7.43
N GLN A 162 15.88 4.38 6.34
CA GLN A 162 15.50 5.79 6.39
C GLN A 162 13.99 5.96 6.17
N PRO A 163 13.31 6.82 6.94
CA PRO A 163 11.93 7.21 6.67
C PRO A 163 11.82 7.94 5.32
N VAL A 164 10.79 7.62 4.57
CA VAL A 164 10.51 8.19 3.24
C VAL A 164 9.08 8.73 3.21
N ASP A 165 8.89 9.87 2.57
CA ASP A 165 7.58 10.42 2.20
C ASP A 165 7.49 10.50 0.66
N LEU A 166 6.69 9.62 0.07
CA LEU A 166 6.39 9.68 -1.36
C LEU A 166 5.21 10.63 -1.58
N ARG A 167 5.45 11.70 -2.33
CA ARG A 167 4.46 12.71 -2.71
C ARG A 167 3.83 12.32 -4.05
N LEU A 168 2.66 11.66 -4.00
CA LEU A 168 2.01 11.10 -5.18
C LEU A 168 1.15 12.13 -5.90
N ARG A 169 1.32 12.23 -7.20
CA ARG A 169 0.51 13.05 -8.11
C ARG A 169 0.31 12.35 -9.47
N SER A 170 -0.64 12.83 -10.22
CA SER A 170 -0.87 12.41 -11.61
C SER A 170 -1.02 13.64 -12.51
N LEU A 171 -0.53 13.54 -13.76
CA LEU A 171 -0.68 14.60 -14.75
C LEU A 171 -1.90 14.40 -15.68
N ASP A 172 -2.50 13.21 -15.71
CA ASP A 172 -3.55 12.88 -16.66
C ASP A 172 -4.78 12.21 -16.02
N VAL A 173 -4.70 10.93 -15.68
CA VAL A 173 -5.81 10.15 -15.12
C VAL A 173 -5.41 9.55 -13.77
N ILE A 174 -6.33 8.87 -13.10
CA ILE A 174 -6.02 8.17 -11.83
C ILE A 174 -5.15 6.94 -12.13
N HIS A 175 -4.05 6.79 -11.38
CA HIS A 175 -3.18 5.63 -11.39
C HIS A 175 -3.09 5.04 -9.98
N GLY A 176 -3.07 3.72 -9.85
CA GLY A 176 -2.89 3.06 -8.57
C GLY A 176 -1.41 2.73 -8.33
N PHE A 177 -0.73 3.50 -7.50
CA PHE A 177 0.65 3.22 -7.12
C PHE A 177 0.70 2.09 -6.10
N PHE A 178 1.31 0.97 -6.44
CA PHE A 178 1.35 -0.22 -5.60
C PHE A 178 2.74 -0.86 -5.58
N ILE A 179 3.27 -1.05 -4.38
CA ILE A 179 4.53 -1.75 -4.13
C ILE A 179 4.23 -2.98 -3.25
N PRO A 180 3.99 -4.16 -3.85
CA PRO A 180 3.58 -5.36 -3.10
C PRO A 180 4.55 -5.74 -1.98
N GLY A 181 5.86 -5.67 -2.26
CA GLY A 181 6.91 -5.97 -1.29
C GLY A 181 6.97 -5.01 -0.11
N MET A 182 6.43 -3.79 -0.25
CA MET A 182 6.35 -2.81 0.84
C MET A 182 4.98 -2.77 1.51
N ARG A 183 4.00 -3.56 1.05
CA ARG A 183 2.60 -3.54 1.54
C ARG A 183 1.94 -2.16 1.42
N LEU A 184 2.31 -1.41 0.39
CA LEU A 184 1.88 -0.03 0.18
C LEU A 184 1.05 0.10 -1.09
N LYS A 185 -0.11 0.72 -0.96
CA LYS A 185 -0.96 1.09 -2.09
C LYS A 185 -1.61 2.44 -1.83
N GLN A 186 -1.53 3.33 -2.83
CA GLN A 186 -2.27 4.59 -2.83
C GLN A 186 -2.49 5.06 -4.27
N ASP A 187 -3.63 5.68 -4.53
CA ASP A 187 -3.93 6.22 -5.85
C ASP A 187 -3.28 7.61 -6.02
N ALA A 188 -2.66 7.81 -7.17
CA ALA A 188 -2.21 9.11 -7.67
C ALA A 188 -3.36 9.73 -8.46
N ILE A 189 -3.89 10.85 -7.97
CA ILE A 189 -5.12 11.48 -8.48
C ILE A 189 -4.78 12.84 -9.08
N PRO A 190 -5.24 13.15 -10.30
CA PRO A 190 -5.05 14.47 -10.91
C PRO A 190 -5.56 15.61 -10.01
N GLY A 191 -4.75 16.65 -9.85
CA GLY A 191 -5.08 17.81 -9.01
C GLY A 191 -4.99 17.59 -7.50
N MET A 192 -4.59 16.39 -7.04
CA MET A 192 -4.36 16.08 -5.64
C MET A 192 -2.90 15.73 -5.38
N LEU A 193 -2.43 16.06 -4.17
CA LEU A 193 -1.14 15.60 -3.66
C LEU A 193 -1.40 14.57 -2.55
N GLY A 194 -1.07 13.31 -2.82
CA GLY A 194 -1.11 12.24 -1.83
C GLY A 194 0.22 12.09 -1.11
N HIS A 195 0.21 11.60 0.14
CA HIS A 195 1.40 11.29 0.92
C HIS A 195 1.40 9.82 1.30
N LEU A 196 2.51 9.13 1.04
CA LEU A 196 2.69 7.73 1.36
C LEU A 196 4.01 7.55 2.11
N GLN A 197 3.90 7.40 3.44
CA GLN A 197 5.04 7.34 4.34
C GLN A 197 5.37 5.90 4.71
N PHE A 198 6.66 5.55 4.69
CA PHE A 198 7.16 4.24 5.11
C PHE A 198 8.68 4.26 5.31
N THR A 199 9.19 3.16 5.87
CA THR A 199 10.64 2.93 5.99
C THR A 199 10.99 1.62 5.29
N PRO A 200 11.75 1.66 4.17
CA PRO A 200 12.32 0.46 3.56
C PRO A 200 13.26 -0.21 4.56
N ALA A 201 13.18 -1.53 4.72
CA ALA A 201 14.00 -2.25 5.71
C ALA A 201 15.06 -3.14 5.05
N THR A 202 14.74 -3.72 3.90
CA THR A 202 15.58 -4.74 3.26
C THR A 202 16.01 -4.27 1.87
N THR A 203 17.31 -4.30 1.62
CA THR A 203 17.87 -3.99 0.29
C THR A 203 17.38 -4.99 -0.76
N GLY A 204 17.20 -4.52 -2.00
CA GLY A 204 16.74 -5.35 -3.11
C GLY A 204 15.88 -4.59 -4.11
N ASP A 205 15.43 -5.31 -5.14
CA ASP A 205 14.57 -4.77 -6.18
C ASP A 205 13.11 -5.21 -5.95
N TYR A 206 12.20 -4.26 -5.99
CA TYR A 206 10.77 -4.47 -5.77
C TYR A 206 9.96 -3.89 -6.95
N PRO A 207 8.99 -4.64 -7.49
CA PRO A 207 8.14 -4.11 -8.55
C PRO A 207 7.21 -3.02 -8.04
N ILE A 208 7.01 -2.00 -8.86
CA ILE A 208 5.97 -0.99 -8.72
C ILE A 208 4.96 -1.24 -9.84
N LEU A 209 3.68 -1.36 -9.48
CA LEU A 209 2.61 -1.72 -10.40
C LEU A 209 1.53 -0.65 -10.40
N CYS A 210 0.92 -0.42 -11.54
CA CYS A 210 -0.34 0.32 -11.60
C CYS A 210 -1.50 -0.63 -11.31
N THR A 211 -2.36 -0.28 -10.35
CA THR A 211 -3.50 -1.10 -9.93
C THR A 211 -4.85 -0.43 -10.16
N GLN A 212 -4.86 0.72 -10.86
CA GLN A 212 -6.05 1.42 -11.29
C GLN A 212 -6.07 1.50 -12.82
N VAL A 213 -7.16 1.04 -13.44
CA VAL A 213 -7.27 1.04 -14.92
C VAL A 213 -7.15 2.48 -15.43
N CYS A 214 -6.03 2.77 -16.09
CA CYS A 214 -5.65 4.11 -16.55
C CYS A 214 -5.66 4.25 -18.08
N GLY A 215 -6.04 3.21 -18.83
CA GLY A 215 -6.12 3.22 -20.28
C GLY A 215 -5.57 1.94 -20.93
N LEU A 216 -5.41 1.94 -22.25
CA LEU A 216 -5.03 0.75 -23.03
C LEU A 216 -3.64 0.18 -22.66
N GLY A 217 -2.74 1.00 -22.17
CA GLY A 217 -1.40 0.57 -21.74
C GLY A 217 -1.30 0.21 -20.24
N HIS A 218 -2.41 0.18 -19.51
CA HIS A 218 -2.45 -0.11 -18.08
C HIS A 218 -1.70 -1.40 -17.70
N TYR A 219 -1.86 -2.47 -18.47
CA TYR A 219 -1.24 -3.77 -18.20
C TYR A 219 0.29 -3.76 -18.20
N ARG A 220 0.91 -2.77 -18.82
CA ARG A 220 2.38 -2.62 -18.92
C ARG A 220 2.94 -1.48 -18.06
N MET A 221 2.07 -0.67 -17.44
CA MET A 221 2.49 0.46 -16.60
C MET A 221 3.09 -0.06 -15.30
N GLN A 222 4.41 -0.10 -15.25
CA GLN A 222 5.18 -0.59 -14.11
C GLN A 222 6.51 0.15 -14.00
N ALA A 223 7.06 0.15 -12.81
CA ALA A 223 8.39 0.67 -12.52
C ALA A 223 9.09 -0.24 -11.50
N ARG A 224 10.24 0.18 -11.01
CA ARG A 224 11.03 -0.56 -10.03
C ARG A 224 11.42 0.35 -8.89
N LEU A 225 11.24 -0.14 -7.66
CA LEU A 225 11.89 0.38 -6.48
C LEU A 225 13.17 -0.44 -6.25
N ARG A 226 14.30 0.24 -6.13
CA ARG A 226 15.57 -0.33 -5.68
C ARG A 226 15.92 0.22 -4.32
N VAL A 227 15.94 -0.64 -3.33
CA VAL A 227 16.40 -0.31 -1.98
C VAL A 227 17.88 -0.66 -1.88
N VAL A 228 18.69 0.33 -1.53
CA VAL A 228 20.16 0.23 -1.49
C VAL A 228 20.69 0.58 -0.09
N SER A 229 21.98 0.43 0.14
CA SER A 229 22.63 0.97 1.34
C SER A 229 22.64 2.51 1.32
N GLN A 230 22.83 3.14 2.48
CA GLN A 230 22.93 4.61 2.57
C GLN A 230 24.10 5.14 1.73
N ASP A 231 25.24 4.45 1.73
CA ASP A 231 26.42 4.87 0.97
C ASP A 231 26.19 4.79 -0.54
N GLU A 232 25.52 3.73 -1.02
CA GLU A 232 25.14 3.58 -2.42
C GLU A 232 24.14 4.64 -2.86
N PHE A 233 23.18 5.00 -1.97
CA PHE A 233 22.22 6.06 -2.25
C PHE A 233 22.90 7.42 -2.38
N ASN A 234 23.81 7.77 -1.46
CA ASN A 234 24.57 9.00 -1.47
C ASN A 234 25.46 9.08 -2.72
N ALA A 235 26.14 7.98 -3.09
CA ALA A 235 26.95 7.91 -4.30
C ALA A 235 26.11 8.09 -5.57
N TRP A 236 24.92 7.53 -5.61
CA TRP A 236 23.99 7.69 -6.71
C TRP A 236 23.52 9.15 -6.86
N LEU A 237 23.12 9.82 -5.75
CA LEU A 237 22.72 11.24 -5.75
C LEU A 237 23.86 12.11 -6.27
N ALA A 238 25.04 12.01 -5.68
CA ALA A 238 26.21 12.78 -6.09
C ALA A 238 26.58 12.59 -7.58
N GLY A 239 26.46 11.36 -8.09
CA GLY A 239 26.69 11.06 -9.50
C GLY A 239 25.66 11.73 -10.43
N ARG A 240 24.40 11.85 -10.00
CA ARG A 240 23.34 12.53 -10.74
C ARG A 240 23.52 14.04 -10.74
N GLU A 241 23.82 14.65 -9.60
CA GLU A 241 24.10 16.07 -9.46
C GLU A 241 25.29 16.50 -10.35
N GLN A 242 26.37 15.71 -10.35
CA GLN A 242 27.51 15.98 -11.23
C GLN A 242 27.16 15.87 -12.72
N ALA A 243 26.23 14.99 -13.10
CA ALA A 243 25.79 14.87 -14.47
C ALA A 243 24.93 16.04 -14.95
N LEU A 244 24.15 16.65 -14.03
CA LEU A 244 23.33 17.85 -14.31
C LEU A 244 24.15 19.13 -14.35
N ALA A 245 25.28 19.18 -13.64
CA ALA A 245 26.18 20.35 -13.61
C ALA A 245 27.09 20.50 -14.84
N ARG A 246 27.08 19.53 -15.77
CA ARG A 246 27.88 19.53 -17.02
C ARG A 246 27.09 20.00 -18.22
#